data_085fed69f3072bb7c0b6187eb69cd2ad
#
_entry.id   085fed69f3072bb7c0b6187eb69cd2ad
#
_cell.length_a   1.000
_cell.length_b   1.000
_cell.length_c   1.000
_cell.angle_alpha   90.00
_cell.angle_beta   90.00
_cell.angle_gamma   90.00
#
_symmetry.space_group_name_H-M   'P 1'
#
loop_
_entity.id
_entity.type
_entity.pdbx_description
1 polymer ?
#
loop_
_entity_poly.entity_id
_entity_poly.type
_entity_poly.pdbx_seq_one_letter_code
_entity_poly.pdbx_strand_id
1 'polypeptide(L)'
;MFIEEKYIIEISSQLRNYKKKDSTLFNFSCPICGDSSQKKSKARGYLYEKEGAFLYHCHNCDITLNFSNFLKHFDDSLYKQYVFEKFKNNKSEEEMEKEIFFQNVKPPKFISYEPLKRLKKVSSLKISDPVKLFVEKRQIPTNYHYKIFSCPSFKSFVNEIKPRKFLKSDLKMDETRLLIPFINSNGEVHAFQGRTIKESSLKYITIVIDENTPKLYGLDTVNFNHRVYVFEGPIDSMFIPNSIATAGGDLTSALKNYDTKNITIVYDNEPRSIETKNKIDKAINLGYDVCLWPENVKQKDINDMILSKMTPEDIIHIIETNTYRDLKAKLKLIKWSKV
;
A
#
# COMPACT_ATOMS: atom_id res chain seq x y z
N MET A 1 25.86 -12.71 1.88
CA MET A 1 26.12 -12.80 0.44
C MET A 1 25.86 -14.20 -0.08
N PHE A 2 26.53 -15.23 0.39
CA PHE A 2 26.34 -16.63 -0.09
C PHE A 2 24.91 -17.14 -0.12
N ILE A 3 24.08 -16.80 0.85
CA ILE A 3 22.67 -17.23 0.86
C ILE A 3 21.88 -16.62 -0.31
N GLU A 4 22.05 -15.34 -0.59
CA GLU A 4 21.31 -14.67 -1.68
C GLU A 4 21.71 -15.23 -3.05
N GLU A 5 23.01 -15.46 -3.29
CA GLU A 5 23.49 -16.08 -4.54
C GLU A 5 22.89 -17.47 -4.78
N LYS A 6 22.77 -18.30 -3.73
CA LYS A 6 22.12 -19.62 -3.82
C LYS A 6 20.71 -19.49 -4.37
N TYR A 7 19.91 -18.60 -3.80
CA TYR A 7 18.51 -18.41 -4.24
C TYR A 7 18.41 -17.73 -5.61
N ILE A 8 19.33 -16.86 -5.99
CA ILE A 8 19.42 -16.29 -7.35
C ILE A 8 19.64 -17.41 -8.39
N ILE A 9 20.53 -18.35 -8.09
CA ILE A 9 20.77 -19.50 -8.96
C ILE A 9 19.52 -20.40 -9.04
N GLU A 10 18.87 -20.64 -7.93
CA GLU A 10 17.68 -21.48 -7.85
C GLU A 10 16.52 -20.95 -8.71
N ILE A 11 16.27 -19.63 -8.67
CA ILE A 11 15.23 -19.01 -9.49
C ILE A 11 15.64 -18.75 -10.95
N SER A 12 16.91 -18.90 -11.29
CA SER A 12 17.46 -18.55 -12.62
C SER A 12 16.78 -19.23 -13.78
N SER A 13 16.39 -20.51 -13.61
CA SER A 13 15.69 -21.30 -14.63
C SER A 13 14.27 -20.83 -14.92
N GLN A 14 13.65 -20.13 -13.98
CA GLN A 14 12.29 -19.59 -14.08
C GLN A 14 12.28 -18.15 -14.58
N LEU A 15 13.43 -17.46 -14.60
CA LEU A 15 13.57 -16.08 -15.06
C LEU A 15 13.75 -16.03 -16.58
N ARG A 16 12.79 -15.43 -17.27
CA ARG A 16 12.83 -15.28 -18.73
C ARG A 16 14.03 -14.41 -19.15
N ASN A 17 14.76 -14.86 -20.20
CA ASN A 17 15.94 -14.18 -20.72
C ASN A 17 17.07 -13.98 -19.69
N TYR A 18 17.17 -14.87 -18.69
CA TYR A 18 18.21 -14.79 -17.68
C TYR A 18 19.63 -14.89 -18.29
N LYS A 19 20.50 -13.99 -17.83
CA LYS A 19 21.92 -13.96 -18.17
C LYS A 19 22.73 -13.55 -16.95
N LYS A 20 23.69 -14.38 -16.55
CA LYS A 20 24.73 -13.98 -15.60
C LYS A 20 25.75 -13.13 -16.34
N LYS A 21 25.91 -11.85 -15.97
CA LYS A 21 26.84 -10.91 -16.58
C LYS A 21 28.23 -11.01 -15.95
N ASP A 22 28.25 -11.10 -14.61
CA ASP A 22 29.44 -11.36 -13.80
C ASP A 22 29.05 -12.08 -12.49
N SER A 23 29.94 -12.11 -11.50
CA SER A 23 29.71 -12.77 -10.20
C SER A 23 28.58 -12.12 -9.40
N THR A 24 28.33 -10.82 -9.60
CA THR A 24 27.45 -9.99 -8.78
C THR A 24 26.35 -9.29 -9.60
N LEU A 25 26.28 -9.53 -10.92
CA LEU A 25 25.33 -8.89 -11.82
C LEU A 25 24.58 -9.90 -12.69
N PHE A 26 23.27 -9.91 -12.55
CA PHE A 26 22.35 -10.78 -13.26
C PHE A 26 21.31 -9.93 -14.00
N ASN A 27 21.01 -10.29 -15.25
CA ASN A 27 20.05 -9.59 -16.10
C ASN A 27 18.98 -10.55 -16.60
N PHE A 28 17.71 -10.13 -16.56
CA PHE A 28 16.56 -10.94 -17.01
C PHE A 28 15.35 -10.05 -17.30
N SER A 29 14.34 -10.64 -17.94
CA SER A 29 13.07 -9.94 -18.14
C SER A 29 12.37 -9.73 -16.81
N CYS A 30 11.91 -8.49 -16.57
CA CYS A 30 11.24 -8.14 -15.32
C CYS A 30 10.00 -9.03 -15.07
N PRO A 31 9.93 -9.80 -14.00
CA PRO A 31 8.77 -10.62 -13.69
C PRO A 31 7.56 -9.79 -13.22
N ILE A 32 7.76 -8.53 -12.83
CA ILE A 32 6.73 -7.66 -12.30
C ILE A 32 5.97 -6.93 -13.41
N CYS A 33 6.68 -6.32 -14.38
CA CYS A 33 6.04 -5.57 -15.47
C CYS A 33 6.07 -6.26 -16.83
N GLY A 34 6.75 -7.41 -16.94
CA GLY A 34 6.89 -8.16 -18.18
C GLY A 34 7.75 -7.47 -19.24
N ASP A 35 8.46 -6.39 -18.90
CA ASP A 35 9.22 -5.51 -19.80
C ASP A 35 8.35 -4.86 -20.89
N SER A 36 8.75 -4.99 -22.16
CA SER A 36 8.05 -4.39 -23.30
C SER A 36 7.01 -5.35 -23.88
N SER A 37 5.79 -4.88 -24.08
CA SER A 37 4.75 -5.61 -24.79
C SER A 37 5.10 -5.88 -26.27
N GLN A 38 5.95 -5.04 -26.87
CA GLN A 38 6.32 -5.11 -28.27
C GLN A 38 7.54 -6.01 -28.58
N LYS A 39 8.47 -6.19 -27.65
CA LYS A 39 9.71 -6.95 -27.85
C LYS A 39 9.97 -7.90 -26.67
N LYS A 40 9.53 -9.16 -26.82
CA LYS A 40 9.70 -10.22 -25.80
C LYS A 40 11.15 -10.60 -25.47
N SER A 41 12.11 -10.24 -26.33
CA SER A 41 13.54 -10.49 -26.12
C SER A 41 14.24 -9.47 -25.23
N LYS A 42 13.57 -8.38 -24.83
CA LYS A 42 14.17 -7.38 -23.94
C LYS A 42 14.21 -7.89 -22.51
N ALA A 43 15.36 -7.66 -21.85
CA ALA A 43 15.61 -8.00 -20.46
C ALA A 43 16.07 -6.71 -19.74
N ARG A 44 15.20 -6.09 -18.96
CA ARG A 44 15.44 -4.82 -18.29
C ARG A 44 15.44 -4.91 -16.77
N GLY A 45 15.22 -6.11 -16.22
CA GLY A 45 15.41 -6.41 -14.82
C GLY A 45 16.85 -6.76 -14.52
N TYR A 46 17.38 -6.24 -13.44
CA TYR A 46 18.74 -6.49 -12.98
C TYR A 46 18.74 -6.83 -11.49
N LEU A 47 19.48 -7.88 -11.11
CA LEU A 47 19.93 -8.09 -9.75
C LEU A 47 21.41 -7.77 -9.70
N TYR A 48 21.81 -6.89 -8.79
CA TYR A 48 23.20 -6.46 -8.61
C TYR A 48 23.52 -6.27 -7.15
N GLU A 49 24.79 -6.48 -6.81
CA GLU A 49 25.28 -6.26 -5.45
C GLU A 49 25.52 -4.77 -5.19
N LYS A 50 25.09 -4.32 -4.03
CA LYS A 50 25.41 -3.01 -3.49
C LYS A 50 25.56 -3.10 -1.96
N GLU A 51 26.71 -2.68 -1.45
CA GLU A 51 27.00 -2.63 0.00
C GLU A 51 26.77 -3.97 0.72
N GLY A 52 27.11 -5.09 0.07
CA GLY A 52 27.01 -6.43 0.64
C GLY A 52 25.64 -7.09 0.57
N ALA A 53 24.68 -6.49 -0.16
CA ALA A 53 23.34 -7.03 -0.37
C ALA A 53 22.95 -6.96 -1.85
N PHE A 54 22.11 -7.90 -2.30
CA PHE A 54 21.55 -7.85 -3.65
C PHE A 54 20.31 -6.96 -3.71
N LEU A 55 20.31 -6.07 -4.70
CA LEU A 55 19.18 -5.22 -5.06
C LEU A 55 18.64 -5.62 -6.44
N TYR A 56 17.33 -5.64 -6.56
CA TYR A 56 16.65 -5.75 -7.83
C TYR A 56 16.22 -4.38 -8.34
N HIS A 57 16.51 -4.09 -9.62
CA HIS A 57 16.03 -2.89 -10.30
C HIS A 57 15.55 -3.23 -11.72
N CYS A 58 14.44 -2.63 -12.14
CA CYS A 58 13.93 -2.74 -13.50
C CYS A 58 13.88 -1.39 -14.20
N HIS A 59 14.69 -1.21 -15.25
CA HIS A 59 14.73 0.01 -16.06
C HIS A 59 13.46 0.27 -16.91
N ASN A 60 12.47 -0.63 -16.89
CA ASN A 60 11.22 -0.42 -17.60
C ASN A 60 10.11 0.15 -16.70
N CYS A 61 9.97 -0.35 -15.49
CA CYS A 61 8.95 0.13 -14.53
C CYS A 61 9.56 0.89 -13.35
N ASP A 62 10.89 1.04 -13.33
CA ASP A 62 11.67 1.79 -12.35
C ASP A 62 11.51 1.30 -10.90
N ILE A 63 11.07 0.04 -10.74
CA ILE A 63 10.96 -0.57 -9.42
C ILE A 63 12.35 -0.97 -8.92
N THR A 64 12.63 -0.62 -7.65
CA THR A 64 13.81 -1.10 -6.92
C THR A 64 13.35 -1.86 -5.68
N LEU A 65 13.85 -3.06 -5.49
CA LEU A 65 13.54 -3.93 -4.36
C LEU A 65 14.82 -4.51 -3.79
N ASN A 66 14.89 -4.73 -2.48
CA ASN A 66 15.89 -5.62 -1.93
C ASN A 66 15.61 -7.07 -2.37
N PHE A 67 16.62 -7.95 -2.27
CA PHE A 67 16.51 -9.33 -2.72
C PHE A 67 15.35 -10.08 -2.07
N SER A 68 15.16 -9.87 -0.77
CA SER A 68 14.06 -10.45 0.01
C SER A 68 12.70 -10.13 -0.59
N ASN A 69 12.43 -8.85 -0.83
CA ASN A 69 11.19 -8.40 -1.43
C ASN A 69 11.02 -8.83 -2.89
N PHE A 70 12.12 -8.87 -3.64
CA PHE A 70 12.10 -9.39 -5.00
C PHE A 70 11.72 -10.88 -5.01
N LEU A 71 12.36 -11.70 -4.18
CA LEU A 71 12.11 -13.13 -4.09
C LEU A 71 10.65 -13.42 -3.67
N LYS A 72 10.13 -12.64 -2.72
CA LYS A 72 8.73 -12.71 -2.28
C LYS A 72 7.74 -12.44 -3.42
N HIS A 73 8.04 -11.47 -4.29
CA HIS A 73 7.22 -11.19 -5.47
C HIS A 73 7.28 -12.30 -6.51
N PHE A 74 8.39 -13.02 -6.55
CA PHE A 74 8.66 -14.01 -7.56
C PHE A 74 8.14 -15.40 -7.16
N ASP A 75 8.47 -15.85 -5.94
CA ASP A 75 8.09 -17.15 -5.38
C ASP A 75 8.01 -17.09 -3.86
N ASP A 76 6.78 -17.09 -3.31
CA ASP A 76 6.54 -17.01 -1.87
C ASP A 76 7.05 -18.25 -1.10
N SER A 77 7.12 -19.41 -1.74
CA SER A 77 7.63 -20.64 -1.12
C SER A 77 9.15 -20.56 -0.93
N LEU A 78 9.87 -20.21 -1.99
CA LEU A 78 11.32 -20.01 -1.93
C LEU A 78 11.69 -18.84 -1.01
N TYR A 79 10.88 -17.80 -0.99
CA TYR A 79 11.07 -16.71 -0.06
C TYR A 79 11.00 -17.17 1.41
N LYS A 80 10.01 -17.98 1.80
CA LYS A 80 9.92 -18.55 3.16
C LYS A 80 11.14 -19.39 3.52
N GLN A 81 11.64 -20.19 2.57
CA GLN A 81 12.87 -20.97 2.77
C GLN A 81 14.09 -20.04 2.95
N TYR A 82 14.23 -19.02 2.09
CA TYR A 82 15.30 -18.02 2.20
C TYR A 82 15.29 -17.30 3.56
N VAL A 83 14.12 -16.84 3.98
CA VAL A 83 13.96 -16.19 5.29
C VAL A 83 14.37 -17.14 6.41
N PHE A 84 13.83 -18.36 6.41
CA PHE A 84 14.16 -19.35 7.43
C PHE A 84 15.67 -19.66 7.47
N GLU A 85 16.33 -19.83 6.31
CA GLU A 85 17.77 -20.11 6.23
C GLU A 85 18.62 -18.92 6.69
N LYS A 86 18.23 -17.69 6.31
CA LYS A 86 18.92 -16.45 6.69
C LYS A 86 18.86 -16.21 8.20
N PHE A 87 17.75 -16.58 8.85
CA PHE A 87 17.52 -16.32 10.28
C PHE A 87 17.99 -17.44 11.20
N LYS A 88 18.14 -18.65 10.72
CA LYS A 88 18.69 -19.77 11.51
C LYS A 88 20.06 -19.45 12.14
N ASN A 89 20.73 -18.44 11.62
CA ASN A 89 22.07 -18.07 12.06
C ASN A 89 22.17 -16.79 12.93
N ASN A 90 21.10 -15.96 13.13
CA ASN A 90 21.34 -14.62 13.70
C ASN A 90 20.24 -13.92 14.53
N LYS A 91 19.05 -14.48 14.80
CA LYS A 91 18.01 -13.70 15.52
C LYS A 91 17.14 -14.48 16.50
N SER A 92 16.52 -13.77 17.48
CA SER A 92 15.55 -14.30 18.45
C SER A 92 14.19 -14.62 17.80
N GLU A 93 13.40 -15.53 18.41
CA GLU A 93 12.06 -15.93 17.92
C GLU A 93 11.10 -14.74 17.78
N GLU A 94 11.14 -13.76 18.68
CA GLU A 94 10.29 -12.56 18.64
C GLU A 94 10.59 -11.62 17.46
N GLU A 95 11.86 -11.52 17.06
CA GLU A 95 12.23 -10.73 15.87
C GLU A 95 11.81 -11.44 14.58
N MET A 96 11.82 -12.79 14.58
CA MET A 96 11.30 -13.59 13.46
C MET A 96 9.79 -13.42 13.28
N GLU A 97 9.01 -13.46 14.35
CA GLU A 97 7.55 -13.29 14.29
C GLU A 97 7.17 -11.89 13.78
N LYS A 98 7.86 -10.84 14.21
CA LYS A 98 7.64 -9.47 13.70
C LYS A 98 7.94 -9.34 12.22
N GLU A 99 9.08 -9.86 11.74
CA GLU A 99 9.39 -9.82 10.31
C GLU A 99 8.44 -10.67 9.46
N ILE A 100 8.02 -11.85 9.94
CA ILE A 100 7.00 -12.68 9.29
C ILE A 100 5.66 -11.93 9.20
N PHE A 101 5.30 -11.18 10.24
CA PHE A 101 4.10 -10.34 10.25
C PHE A 101 4.13 -9.26 9.15
N PHE A 102 5.24 -8.50 9.03
CA PHE A 102 5.42 -7.50 7.97
C PHE A 102 5.46 -8.11 6.55
N GLN A 103 5.68 -9.41 6.46
CA GLN A 103 5.92 -10.13 5.21
C GLN A 103 4.70 -10.88 4.67
N ASN A 104 3.63 -11.03 5.45
CA ASN A 104 2.40 -11.73 5.04
C ASN A 104 1.49 -10.91 4.09
N VAL A 105 2.02 -9.83 3.51
CA VAL A 105 1.33 -9.05 2.48
C VAL A 105 1.41 -9.77 1.14
N LYS A 106 0.25 -10.02 0.52
CA LYS A 106 0.19 -10.63 -0.82
C LYS A 106 0.98 -9.77 -1.83
N PRO A 107 1.72 -10.39 -2.75
CA PRO A 107 2.37 -9.63 -3.82
C PRO A 107 1.32 -8.86 -4.61
N PRO A 108 1.61 -7.60 -5.01
CA PRO A 108 0.67 -6.79 -5.75
C PRO A 108 0.36 -7.43 -7.10
N LYS A 109 -0.92 -7.63 -7.40
CA LYS A 109 -1.37 -8.11 -8.70
C LYS A 109 -1.19 -7.04 -9.76
N PHE A 110 -0.94 -7.45 -11.00
CA PHE A 110 -0.78 -6.56 -12.13
C PHE A 110 -2.11 -5.87 -12.47
N ILE A 111 -2.09 -4.54 -12.61
CA ILE A 111 -3.25 -3.76 -12.99
C ILE A 111 -3.46 -3.88 -14.50
N SER A 112 -4.55 -4.51 -14.92
CA SER A 112 -4.90 -4.67 -16.34
C SER A 112 -5.96 -3.68 -16.85
N TYR A 113 -6.30 -2.64 -16.07
CA TYR A 113 -7.32 -1.67 -16.44
C TYR A 113 -6.84 -0.71 -17.53
N GLU A 114 -7.43 -0.82 -18.73
CA GLU A 114 -7.00 -0.07 -19.94
C GLU A 114 -6.89 1.45 -19.75
N PRO A 115 -7.85 2.16 -19.13
CA PRO A 115 -7.73 3.60 -18.96
C PRO A 115 -6.47 4.01 -18.17
N LEU A 116 -6.02 3.23 -17.20
CA LEU A 116 -4.83 3.55 -16.40
C LEU A 116 -3.53 3.37 -17.19
N LYS A 117 -3.52 2.55 -18.26
CA LYS A 117 -2.33 2.36 -19.10
C LYS A 117 -1.87 3.63 -19.80
N ARG A 118 -2.77 4.61 -19.95
CA ARG A 118 -2.47 5.93 -20.57
C ARG A 118 -1.84 6.91 -19.58
N LEU A 119 -1.93 6.64 -18.30
CA LEU A 119 -1.37 7.48 -17.24
C LEU A 119 0.07 7.05 -16.91
N LYS A 120 0.90 8.02 -16.52
CA LYS A 120 2.25 7.74 -16.05
C LYS A 120 2.22 7.28 -14.60
N LYS A 121 2.88 6.16 -14.32
CA LYS A 121 3.12 5.71 -12.96
C LYS A 121 4.06 6.67 -12.25
N VAL A 122 3.89 6.86 -10.95
CA VAL A 122 4.77 7.71 -10.13
C VAL A 122 6.22 7.22 -10.17
N SER A 123 6.44 5.91 -10.27
CA SER A 123 7.77 5.32 -10.45
C SER A 123 8.51 5.79 -11.71
N SER A 124 7.79 6.15 -12.78
CA SER A 124 8.36 6.60 -14.06
C SER A 124 8.43 8.12 -14.21
N LEU A 125 7.99 8.88 -13.22
CA LEU A 125 8.04 10.34 -13.26
C LEU A 125 9.45 10.86 -12.94
N LYS A 126 9.79 11.99 -13.57
CA LYS A 126 11.02 12.74 -13.19
C LYS A 126 10.87 13.26 -11.75
N ILE A 127 12.00 13.41 -11.05
CA ILE A 127 12.01 13.91 -9.68
C ILE A 127 11.42 15.33 -9.54
N SER A 128 11.46 16.12 -10.61
CA SER A 128 10.88 17.47 -10.66
C SER A 128 9.37 17.49 -10.96
N ASP A 129 8.74 16.34 -11.21
CA ASP A 129 7.29 16.28 -11.45
C ASP A 129 6.53 16.62 -10.17
N PRO A 130 5.51 17.50 -10.22
CA PRO A 130 4.76 17.92 -9.04
C PRO A 130 4.11 16.75 -8.26
N VAL A 131 3.65 15.71 -8.97
CA VAL A 131 3.06 14.53 -8.33
C VAL A 131 4.15 13.70 -7.64
N LYS A 132 5.32 13.57 -8.28
CA LYS A 132 6.48 12.89 -7.67
C LYS A 132 6.94 13.61 -6.41
N LEU A 133 7.11 14.93 -6.47
CA LEU A 133 7.46 15.75 -5.31
C LEU A 133 6.45 15.64 -4.17
N PHE A 134 5.15 15.60 -4.49
CA PHE A 134 4.10 15.41 -3.50
C PHE A 134 4.22 14.05 -2.79
N VAL A 135 4.47 12.98 -3.55
CA VAL A 135 4.62 11.62 -3.03
C VAL A 135 5.87 11.49 -2.15
N GLU A 136 7.00 12.05 -2.61
CA GLU A 136 8.26 12.07 -1.85
C GLU A 136 8.14 12.90 -0.55
N LYS A 137 7.49 14.09 -0.62
CA LYS A 137 7.24 14.93 0.57
C LYS A 137 6.42 14.20 1.64
N ARG A 138 5.50 13.31 1.22
CA ARG A 138 4.70 12.47 2.12
C ARG A 138 5.39 11.19 2.54
N GLN A 139 6.59 10.93 2.04
CA GLN A 139 7.38 9.71 2.28
C GLN A 139 6.60 8.42 1.95
N ILE A 140 5.69 8.48 0.95
CA ILE A 140 4.95 7.28 0.52
C ILE A 140 5.97 6.21 0.08
N PRO A 141 5.87 4.97 0.60
CA PRO A 141 6.86 3.93 0.33
C PRO A 141 7.02 3.65 -1.17
N THR A 142 8.26 3.49 -1.63
CA THR A 142 8.60 3.35 -3.06
C THR A 142 7.98 2.12 -3.72
N ASN A 143 7.70 1.07 -2.94
CA ASN A 143 6.97 -0.12 -3.39
C ASN A 143 5.51 0.15 -3.81
N TYR A 144 4.96 1.35 -3.54
CA TYR A 144 3.65 1.76 -4.05
C TYR A 144 3.74 2.64 -5.30
N HIS A 145 4.90 3.24 -5.62
CA HIS A 145 5.04 4.20 -6.71
C HIS A 145 4.68 3.63 -8.09
N TYR A 146 4.77 2.32 -8.30
CA TYR A 146 4.37 1.67 -9.55
C TYR A 146 2.87 1.33 -9.62
N LYS A 147 2.13 1.46 -8.51
CA LYS A 147 0.68 1.24 -8.42
C LYS A 147 -0.14 2.53 -8.45
N ILE A 148 0.49 3.69 -8.25
CA ILE A 148 -0.15 5.01 -8.22
C ILE A 148 0.29 5.83 -9.42
N PHE A 149 -0.57 6.76 -9.86
CA PHE A 149 -0.41 7.40 -11.15
C PHE A 149 -0.51 8.93 -11.04
N SER A 150 0.15 9.64 -11.96
CA SER A 150 -0.10 11.05 -12.23
C SER A 150 -1.24 11.18 -13.24
N CYS A 151 -2.29 11.91 -12.88
CA CYS A 151 -3.42 12.19 -13.74
C CYS A 151 -3.52 13.72 -13.96
N PRO A 152 -2.97 14.24 -15.07
CA PRO A 152 -2.87 15.69 -15.31
C PRO A 152 -4.23 16.40 -15.40
N SER A 153 -5.24 15.75 -15.97
CA SER A 153 -6.59 16.27 -16.17
C SER A 153 -7.59 15.27 -15.59
N PHE A 154 -7.72 15.27 -14.27
CA PHE A 154 -8.45 14.24 -13.56
C PHE A 154 -9.94 14.18 -13.90
N LYS A 155 -10.62 15.33 -14.01
CA LYS A 155 -12.06 15.36 -14.30
C LYS A 155 -12.34 14.92 -15.74
N SER A 156 -11.51 15.33 -16.69
CA SER A 156 -11.57 14.89 -18.08
C SER A 156 -11.37 13.39 -18.20
N PHE A 157 -10.35 12.86 -17.53
CA PHE A 157 -10.08 11.42 -17.46
C PHE A 157 -11.27 10.64 -16.86
N VAL A 158 -11.89 11.15 -15.82
CA VAL A 158 -13.08 10.53 -15.23
C VAL A 158 -14.25 10.53 -16.22
N ASN A 159 -14.48 11.61 -16.96
CA ASN A 159 -15.56 11.69 -17.93
C ASN A 159 -15.39 10.76 -19.15
N GLU A 160 -14.14 10.34 -19.45
CA GLU A 160 -13.90 9.29 -20.44
C GLU A 160 -14.38 7.92 -19.97
N ILE A 161 -14.31 7.65 -18.65
CA ILE A 161 -14.69 6.38 -18.03
C ILE A 161 -16.17 6.38 -17.64
N LYS A 162 -16.62 7.48 -17.02
CA LYS A 162 -18.02 7.72 -16.61
C LYS A 162 -18.52 9.02 -17.24
N PRO A 163 -19.10 8.96 -18.44
CA PRO A 163 -19.55 10.15 -19.16
C PRO A 163 -20.49 11.02 -18.33
N ARG A 164 -20.30 12.33 -18.40
CA ARG A 164 -21.11 13.33 -17.69
C ARG A 164 -21.01 13.30 -16.16
N LYS A 165 -20.00 12.67 -15.60
CA LYS A 165 -19.75 12.72 -14.14
C LYS A 165 -19.41 14.14 -13.68
N PHE A 166 -18.67 14.89 -14.50
CA PHE A 166 -18.36 16.29 -14.28
C PHE A 166 -18.97 17.14 -15.42
N LEU A 167 -19.52 18.31 -15.07
CA LEU A 167 -20.10 19.25 -16.02
C LEU A 167 -18.99 19.98 -16.82
N LYS A 168 -19.37 20.61 -17.95
CA LYS A 168 -18.43 21.41 -18.76
C LYS A 168 -17.77 22.55 -17.97
N SER A 169 -18.50 23.15 -17.02
CA SER A 169 -17.96 24.15 -16.10
C SER A 169 -16.83 23.60 -15.22
N ASP A 170 -16.98 22.36 -14.72
CA ASP A 170 -16.00 21.71 -13.87
C ASP A 170 -14.71 21.36 -14.61
N LEU A 171 -14.82 21.04 -15.91
CA LEU A 171 -13.68 20.71 -16.77
C LEU A 171 -12.79 21.93 -17.04
N LYS A 172 -13.34 23.17 -17.00
CA LYS A 172 -12.55 24.40 -17.12
C LYS A 172 -11.58 24.59 -15.96
N MET A 173 -11.87 23.99 -14.82
CA MET A 173 -11.05 24.00 -13.59
C MET A 173 -10.48 22.62 -13.29
N ASP A 174 -10.13 21.87 -14.34
CA ASP A 174 -9.50 20.56 -14.17
C ASP A 174 -8.07 20.69 -13.63
N GLU A 175 -7.64 19.72 -12.87
CA GLU A 175 -6.36 19.77 -12.19
C GLU A 175 -5.64 18.42 -12.17
N THR A 176 -4.33 18.48 -12.03
CA THR A 176 -3.51 17.30 -11.81
C THR A 176 -3.80 16.72 -10.44
N ARG A 177 -4.06 15.42 -10.40
CA ARG A 177 -4.23 14.66 -9.14
C ARG A 177 -3.34 13.42 -9.12
N LEU A 178 -2.90 13.04 -7.92
CA LEU A 178 -2.41 11.70 -7.67
C LEU A 178 -3.59 10.74 -7.74
N LEU A 179 -3.54 9.75 -8.64
CA LEU A 179 -4.57 8.74 -8.79
C LEU A 179 -4.15 7.45 -8.11
N ILE A 180 -4.98 6.97 -7.21
CA ILE A 180 -4.79 5.76 -6.42
C ILE A 180 -5.88 4.76 -6.83
N PRO A 181 -5.57 3.69 -7.57
CA PRO A 181 -6.56 2.69 -7.96
C PRO A 181 -6.86 1.74 -6.80
N PHE A 182 -8.11 1.31 -6.71
CA PHE A 182 -8.59 0.28 -5.80
C PHE A 182 -8.75 -1.00 -6.59
N ILE A 183 -8.01 -2.01 -6.18
CA ILE A 183 -7.87 -3.28 -6.90
C ILE A 183 -8.48 -4.37 -6.04
N ASN A 184 -9.37 -5.17 -6.63
CA ASN A 184 -9.99 -6.30 -5.96
C ASN A 184 -9.04 -7.52 -5.87
N SER A 185 -9.50 -8.59 -5.21
CA SER A 185 -8.72 -9.82 -5.06
C SER A 185 -8.37 -10.52 -6.38
N ASN A 186 -9.07 -10.20 -7.47
CA ASN A 186 -8.82 -10.73 -8.81
C ASN A 186 -7.77 -9.92 -9.60
N GLY A 187 -7.35 -8.76 -9.06
CA GLY A 187 -6.42 -7.85 -9.73
C GLY A 187 -7.13 -6.84 -10.66
N GLU A 188 -8.46 -6.68 -10.54
CA GLU A 188 -9.26 -5.76 -11.36
C GLU A 188 -9.47 -4.44 -10.60
N VAL A 189 -9.44 -3.33 -11.33
CA VAL A 189 -9.72 -2.01 -10.76
C VAL A 189 -11.23 -1.81 -10.64
N HIS A 190 -11.74 -1.70 -9.42
CA HIS A 190 -13.17 -1.50 -9.13
C HIS A 190 -13.52 -0.06 -8.72
N ALA A 191 -12.52 0.71 -8.31
CA ALA A 191 -12.64 2.13 -8.01
C ALA A 191 -11.28 2.82 -8.13
N PHE A 192 -11.25 4.13 -8.07
CA PHE A 192 -10.01 4.89 -7.88
C PHE A 192 -10.29 6.21 -7.16
N GLN A 193 -9.27 6.72 -6.50
CA GLN A 193 -9.33 7.98 -5.80
C GLN A 193 -8.31 8.97 -6.38
N GLY A 194 -8.79 10.19 -6.68
CA GLY A 194 -7.94 11.31 -7.07
C GLY A 194 -7.64 12.22 -5.89
N ARG A 195 -6.40 12.24 -5.43
CA ARG A 195 -5.91 13.15 -4.39
C ARG A 195 -5.33 14.41 -5.04
N THR A 196 -5.83 15.60 -4.69
CA THR A 196 -5.18 16.84 -5.12
C THR A 196 -3.77 16.96 -4.54
N ILE A 197 -2.85 17.48 -5.35
CA ILE A 197 -1.48 17.77 -4.91
C ILE A 197 -1.31 19.22 -4.44
N LYS A 198 -2.36 20.03 -4.56
CA LYS A 198 -2.44 21.42 -4.12
C LYS A 198 -3.32 21.54 -2.87
N GLU A 199 -3.26 22.67 -2.22
CA GLU A 199 -4.25 23.03 -1.20
C GLU A 199 -5.61 23.20 -1.85
N SER A 200 -6.61 22.51 -1.33
CA SER A 200 -7.98 22.53 -1.85
C SER A 200 -8.94 22.06 -0.76
N SER A 201 -10.15 22.62 -0.76
CA SER A 201 -11.25 22.17 0.10
C SER A 201 -11.67 20.74 -0.25
N LEU A 202 -11.63 20.38 -1.53
CA LEU A 202 -11.94 19.03 -2.02
C LEU A 202 -10.66 18.21 -2.22
N LYS A 203 -10.11 17.72 -1.13
CA LYS A 203 -8.85 16.99 -1.12
C LYS A 203 -8.92 15.66 -1.87
N TYR A 204 -10.02 14.94 -1.79
CA TYR A 204 -10.20 13.61 -2.36
C TYR A 204 -11.47 13.51 -3.20
N ILE A 205 -11.38 12.86 -4.35
CA ILE A 205 -12.53 12.50 -5.18
C ILE A 205 -12.43 11.00 -5.47
N THR A 206 -13.42 10.24 -5.03
CA THR A 206 -13.47 8.79 -5.27
C THR A 206 -14.47 8.48 -6.38
N ILE A 207 -14.06 7.68 -7.34
CA ILE A 207 -14.85 7.21 -8.47
C ILE A 207 -14.99 5.70 -8.35
N VAL A 208 -16.21 5.23 -8.17
CA VAL A 208 -16.55 3.80 -8.15
C VAL A 208 -16.80 3.36 -9.60
N ILE A 209 -16.20 2.27 -10.03
CA ILE A 209 -16.38 1.67 -11.36
C ILE A 209 -17.37 0.53 -11.24
N ASP A 210 -17.14 -0.37 -10.28
CA ASP A 210 -18.02 -1.48 -9.96
C ASP A 210 -18.71 -1.23 -8.60
N GLU A 211 -20.03 -1.04 -8.64
CA GLU A 211 -20.86 -0.79 -7.47
C GLU A 211 -21.07 -2.06 -6.58
N ASN A 212 -20.79 -3.26 -7.12
CA ASN A 212 -20.94 -4.51 -6.39
C ASN A 212 -19.73 -4.83 -5.51
N THR A 213 -18.58 -4.25 -5.79
CA THR A 213 -17.37 -4.44 -4.99
C THR A 213 -17.31 -3.40 -3.87
N PRO A 214 -17.05 -3.81 -2.61
CA PRO A 214 -16.88 -2.86 -1.52
C PRO A 214 -15.82 -1.81 -1.83
N LYS A 215 -16.10 -0.54 -1.52
CA LYS A 215 -15.18 0.57 -1.77
C LYS A 215 -14.01 0.53 -0.78
N LEU A 216 -13.16 -0.49 -0.93
CA LEU A 216 -11.98 -0.75 -0.10
C LEU A 216 -10.71 -0.74 -0.96
N TYR A 217 -9.73 0.04 -0.54
CA TYR A 217 -8.37 0.01 -1.06
C TYR A 217 -7.60 -1.14 -0.40
N GLY A 218 -6.71 -1.81 -1.14
CA GLY A 218 -5.81 -2.83 -0.61
C GLY A 218 -6.35 -4.26 -0.65
N LEU A 219 -7.51 -4.52 -1.25
CA LEU A 219 -8.10 -5.87 -1.35
C LEU A 219 -7.23 -6.84 -2.17
N ASP A 220 -6.37 -6.34 -3.05
CA ASP A 220 -5.43 -7.15 -3.84
C ASP A 220 -4.25 -7.71 -3.04
N THR A 221 -3.97 -7.12 -1.87
CA THR A 221 -2.80 -7.46 -1.06
C THR A 221 -3.15 -7.97 0.33
N VAL A 222 -4.33 -7.67 0.86
CA VAL A 222 -4.73 -8.04 2.22
C VAL A 222 -4.89 -9.55 2.39
N ASN A 223 -4.48 -10.04 3.57
CA ASN A 223 -4.68 -11.41 4.02
C ASN A 223 -5.55 -11.43 5.30
N PHE A 224 -6.82 -11.78 5.17
CA PHE A 224 -7.78 -11.83 6.27
C PHE A 224 -7.55 -12.97 7.27
N ASN A 225 -6.65 -13.91 7.00
CA ASN A 225 -6.24 -14.92 7.97
C ASN A 225 -5.36 -14.37 9.09
N HIS A 226 -4.83 -13.15 8.91
CA HIS A 226 -4.03 -12.43 9.89
C HIS A 226 -4.76 -11.15 10.28
N ARG A 227 -4.23 -10.45 11.30
CA ARG A 227 -4.75 -9.15 11.71
C ARG A 227 -4.70 -8.16 10.55
N VAL A 228 -5.83 -7.52 10.29
CA VAL A 228 -6.01 -6.50 9.25
C VAL A 228 -6.25 -5.16 9.92
N TYR A 229 -5.46 -4.16 9.54
CA TYR A 229 -5.65 -2.78 9.98
C TYR A 229 -6.49 -2.01 8.96
N VAL A 230 -7.50 -1.29 9.44
CA VAL A 230 -8.43 -0.55 8.56
C VAL A 230 -8.32 0.93 8.85
N PHE A 231 -7.97 1.70 7.83
CA PHE A 231 -7.77 3.15 7.90
C PHE A 231 -8.86 3.92 7.13
N GLU A 232 -8.99 5.22 7.41
CA GLU A 232 -9.89 6.10 6.65
C GLU A 232 -9.34 6.42 5.26
N GLY A 233 -8.03 6.59 5.12
CA GLY A 233 -7.36 7.00 3.89
C GLY A 233 -6.40 5.96 3.30
N PRO A 234 -6.40 5.78 1.95
CA PRO A 234 -5.46 4.89 1.29
C PRO A 234 -3.98 5.23 1.56
N ILE A 235 -3.63 6.53 1.70
CA ILE A 235 -2.24 6.92 1.95
C ILE A 235 -1.76 6.39 3.29
N ASP A 236 -2.59 6.48 4.34
CA ASP A 236 -2.23 5.98 5.68
C ASP A 236 -2.02 4.47 5.68
N SER A 237 -2.87 3.73 4.96
CA SER A 237 -2.73 2.29 4.83
C SER A 237 -1.47 1.85 4.08
N MET A 238 -0.86 2.71 3.24
CA MET A 238 0.37 2.36 2.52
C MET A 238 1.60 2.21 3.43
N PHE A 239 1.55 2.74 4.65
CA PHE A 239 2.67 2.65 5.59
C PHE A 239 2.60 1.40 6.48
N ILE A 240 1.42 0.81 6.61
CA ILE A 240 1.18 -0.31 7.54
C ILE A 240 0.92 -1.59 6.72
N PRO A 241 1.65 -2.67 6.97
CA PRO A 241 1.43 -3.94 6.27
C PRO A 241 0.07 -4.53 6.63
N ASN A 242 -0.44 -5.40 5.75
CA ASN A 242 -1.73 -6.08 5.88
C ASN A 242 -2.88 -5.14 6.23
N SER A 243 -2.98 -4.03 5.53
CA SER A 243 -3.96 -2.99 5.77
C SER A 243 -4.85 -2.71 4.57
N ILE A 244 -6.03 -2.17 4.85
CA ILE A 244 -6.99 -1.68 3.87
C ILE A 244 -7.48 -0.28 4.27
N ALA A 245 -8.11 0.43 3.32
CA ALA A 245 -8.72 1.73 3.62
C ALA A 245 -10.04 1.94 2.86
N THR A 246 -10.94 2.75 3.43
CA THR A 246 -12.28 2.96 2.85
C THR A 246 -12.39 4.15 1.90
N ALA A 247 -11.38 5.01 1.82
CA ALA A 247 -11.43 6.25 1.01
C ALA A 247 -12.60 7.20 1.34
N GLY A 248 -12.84 7.38 2.60
CA GLY A 248 -13.93 8.20 3.14
C GLY A 248 -15.25 7.43 3.27
N GLY A 249 -16.10 7.91 4.15
CA GLY A 249 -17.34 7.27 4.52
C GLY A 249 -17.23 6.45 5.81
N ASP A 250 -18.24 5.64 6.06
CA ASP A 250 -18.30 4.78 7.23
C ASP A 250 -17.50 3.49 7.03
N LEU A 251 -16.41 3.34 7.78
CA LEU A 251 -15.54 2.16 7.72
C LEU A 251 -16.33 0.87 7.97
N THR A 252 -17.24 0.90 8.94
CA THR A 252 -18.00 -0.28 9.35
C THR A 252 -18.96 -0.77 8.27
N SER A 253 -19.54 0.12 7.48
CA SER A 253 -20.46 -0.25 6.39
C SER A 253 -19.73 -0.98 5.25
N ALA A 254 -18.51 -0.60 4.95
CA ALA A 254 -17.70 -1.26 3.93
C ALA A 254 -17.20 -2.65 4.38
N LEU A 255 -17.14 -2.90 5.69
CA LEU A 255 -16.63 -4.12 6.29
C LEU A 255 -17.70 -5.14 6.66
N LYS A 256 -18.99 -4.85 6.49
CA LYS A 256 -20.13 -5.67 6.97
C LYS A 256 -20.10 -7.15 6.54
N ASN A 257 -19.41 -7.46 5.44
CA ASN A 257 -19.32 -8.81 4.88
C ASN A 257 -18.03 -9.55 5.32
N TYR A 258 -17.22 -8.94 6.18
CA TYR A 258 -15.96 -9.52 6.67
C TYR A 258 -16.08 -9.89 8.15
N ASP A 259 -15.41 -10.98 8.55
CA ASP A 259 -15.37 -11.37 9.97
C ASP A 259 -14.62 -10.31 10.78
N THR A 260 -15.24 -9.85 11.87
CA THR A 260 -14.68 -8.82 12.76
C THR A 260 -13.50 -9.31 13.60
N LYS A 261 -13.27 -10.63 13.62
CA LYS A 261 -12.34 -11.29 14.55
C LYS A 261 -10.88 -10.84 14.41
N ASN A 262 -10.47 -10.61 13.16
CA ASN A 262 -9.10 -10.21 12.82
C ASN A 262 -9.01 -8.75 12.35
N ILE A 263 -10.06 -7.95 12.52
CA ILE A 263 -10.10 -6.57 12.02
C ILE A 263 -9.89 -5.59 13.17
N THR A 264 -8.88 -4.75 13.04
CA THR A 264 -8.63 -3.60 13.92
C THR A 264 -8.89 -2.32 13.15
N ILE A 265 -9.85 -1.52 13.61
CA ILE A 265 -10.18 -0.22 13.02
C ILE A 265 -9.32 0.86 13.67
N VAL A 266 -8.67 1.66 12.84
CA VAL A 266 -7.76 2.73 13.23
C VAL A 266 -8.25 4.03 12.62
N TYR A 267 -8.94 4.84 13.44
CA TYR A 267 -9.39 6.17 13.05
C TYR A 267 -8.28 7.21 13.24
N ASP A 268 -8.42 8.36 12.59
CA ASP A 268 -7.58 9.51 12.83
C ASP A 268 -7.61 9.91 14.32
N ASN A 269 -6.49 10.40 14.83
CA ASN A 269 -6.37 10.83 16.23
C ASN A 269 -7.01 12.21 16.44
N GLU A 270 -8.33 12.25 16.45
CA GLU A 270 -9.15 13.47 16.60
C GLU A 270 -10.04 13.42 17.86
N PRO A 271 -9.48 13.42 19.08
CA PRO A 271 -10.26 13.26 20.32
C PRO A 271 -11.25 14.39 20.60
N ARG A 272 -11.15 15.52 19.87
CA ARG A 272 -12.09 16.65 19.93
C ARG A 272 -13.15 16.63 18.85
N SER A 273 -13.21 15.60 18.01
CA SER A 273 -14.21 15.42 16.97
C SER A 273 -15.35 14.53 17.48
N ILE A 274 -16.55 15.10 17.60
CA ILE A 274 -17.77 14.35 17.91
C ILE A 274 -18.03 13.28 16.83
N GLU A 275 -17.75 13.61 15.58
CA GLU A 275 -17.93 12.68 14.46
C GLU A 275 -17.03 11.44 14.62
N THR A 276 -15.74 11.64 14.89
CA THR A 276 -14.78 10.55 15.08
C THR A 276 -15.15 9.70 16.30
N LYS A 277 -15.52 10.35 17.43
CA LYS A 277 -16.03 9.63 18.62
C LYS A 277 -17.23 8.74 18.29
N ASN A 278 -18.23 9.27 17.55
CA ASN A 278 -19.43 8.51 17.19
C ASN A 278 -19.12 7.34 16.25
N LYS A 279 -18.18 7.52 15.30
CA LYS A 279 -17.69 6.44 14.43
C LYS A 279 -17.02 5.34 15.24
N ILE A 280 -16.16 5.70 16.21
CA ILE A 280 -15.50 4.75 17.11
C ILE A 280 -16.54 3.99 17.94
N ASP A 281 -17.48 4.68 18.56
CA ASP A 281 -18.53 4.04 19.38
C ASP A 281 -19.37 3.06 18.54
N LYS A 282 -19.73 3.44 17.32
CA LYS A 282 -20.40 2.56 16.36
C LYS A 282 -19.58 1.30 16.06
N ALA A 283 -18.28 1.44 15.80
CA ALA A 283 -17.40 0.30 15.52
C ALA A 283 -17.31 -0.66 16.71
N ILE A 284 -17.22 -0.12 17.93
CA ILE A 284 -17.22 -0.92 19.17
C ILE A 284 -18.53 -1.68 19.32
N ASN A 285 -19.67 -1.02 19.07
CA ASN A 285 -21.00 -1.65 19.17
C ASN A 285 -21.22 -2.77 18.13
N LEU A 286 -20.50 -2.71 17.01
CA LEU A 286 -20.50 -3.75 15.97
C LEU A 286 -19.48 -4.88 16.25
N GLY A 287 -18.76 -4.83 17.36
CA GLY A 287 -17.82 -5.88 17.79
C GLY A 287 -16.47 -5.85 17.11
N TYR A 288 -16.05 -4.70 16.55
CA TYR A 288 -14.69 -4.54 16.04
C TYR A 288 -13.67 -4.22 17.14
N ASP A 289 -12.44 -4.65 16.93
CA ASP A 289 -11.30 -4.10 17.66
C ASP A 289 -11.06 -2.66 17.18
N VAL A 290 -10.84 -1.72 18.11
CA VAL A 290 -10.55 -0.31 17.77
C VAL A 290 -9.29 0.15 18.45
N CYS A 291 -8.46 0.88 17.72
CA CYS A 291 -7.31 1.59 18.28
C CYS A 291 -7.79 2.92 18.88
N LEU A 292 -7.40 3.17 20.12
CA LEU A 292 -7.60 4.44 20.82
C LEU A 292 -6.23 5.01 21.17
N TRP A 293 -5.82 6.04 20.44
CA TRP A 293 -4.48 6.62 20.51
C TRP A 293 -4.14 7.11 21.94
N PRO A 294 -2.94 6.80 22.45
CA PRO A 294 -2.53 7.25 23.77
C PRO A 294 -2.23 8.76 23.76
N GLU A 295 -2.30 9.41 24.93
CA GLU A 295 -2.17 10.86 25.05
C GLU A 295 -0.81 11.45 24.61
N ASN A 296 0.24 10.63 24.61
CA ASN A 296 1.58 11.02 24.16
C ASN A 296 1.69 11.11 22.63
N VAL A 297 0.78 10.48 21.87
CA VAL A 297 0.70 10.61 20.42
C VAL A 297 -0.08 11.88 20.07
N LYS A 298 0.59 12.86 19.46
CA LYS A 298 0.01 14.17 19.08
C LYS A 298 -0.33 14.28 17.61
N GLN A 299 0.25 13.43 16.79
CA GLN A 299 0.03 13.37 15.35
C GLN A 299 -1.41 12.96 15.06
N LYS A 300 -1.98 13.56 13.99
CA LYS A 300 -3.36 13.34 13.62
C LYS A 300 -3.57 11.99 12.95
N ASP A 301 -2.73 11.65 11.98
CA ASP A 301 -2.84 10.47 11.12
C ASP A 301 -1.50 9.73 11.00
N ILE A 302 -1.51 8.58 10.34
CA ILE A 302 -0.32 7.75 10.15
C ILE A 302 0.75 8.49 9.35
N ASN A 303 0.35 9.23 8.31
CA ASN A 303 1.33 9.98 7.52
C ASN A 303 2.04 11.05 8.35
N ASP A 304 1.33 11.75 9.23
CA ASP A 304 1.93 12.73 10.14
C ASP A 304 2.89 12.05 11.14
N MET A 305 2.59 10.82 11.59
CA MET A 305 3.49 10.03 12.44
C MET A 305 4.79 9.70 11.70
N ILE A 306 4.71 9.23 10.47
CA ILE A 306 5.87 8.95 9.62
C ILE A 306 6.72 10.21 9.40
N LEU A 307 6.07 11.34 9.09
CA LEU A 307 6.76 12.63 8.91
C LEU A 307 7.43 13.12 10.20
N SER A 308 6.93 12.72 11.37
CA SER A 308 7.58 12.97 12.66
C SER A 308 8.69 11.96 12.99
N LYS A 309 9.08 11.10 12.04
CA LYS A 309 10.14 10.08 12.11
C LYS A 309 9.80 8.85 12.95
N MET A 310 8.53 8.58 13.21
CA MET A 310 8.13 7.28 13.73
C MET A 310 8.26 6.22 12.62
N THR A 311 8.73 5.03 12.98
CA THR A 311 8.79 3.92 12.03
C THR A 311 7.44 3.22 11.92
N PRO A 312 7.14 2.50 10.83
CA PRO A 312 5.95 1.65 10.75
C PRO A 312 5.83 0.66 11.93
N GLU A 313 6.96 0.11 12.39
CA GLU A 313 7.06 -0.79 13.53
C GLU A 313 6.62 -0.12 14.83
N ASP A 314 7.09 1.12 15.10
CA ASP A 314 6.68 1.91 16.26
C ASP A 314 5.17 2.15 16.23
N ILE A 315 4.63 2.51 15.06
CA ILE A 315 3.20 2.81 14.88
C ILE A 315 2.36 1.55 15.12
N ILE A 316 2.77 0.39 14.58
CA ILE A 316 2.08 -0.88 14.82
C ILE A 316 2.12 -1.25 16.29
N HIS A 317 3.26 -1.13 16.94
CA HIS A 317 3.37 -1.38 18.37
C HIS A 317 2.39 -0.51 19.19
N ILE A 318 2.28 0.78 18.82
CA ILE A 318 1.31 1.69 19.46
C ILE A 318 -0.13 1.24 19.19
N ILE A 319 -0.46 0.89 17.94
CA ILE A 319 -1.80 0.41 17.58
C ILE A 319 -2.14 -0.85 18.38
N GLU A 320 -1.27 -1.85 18.41
CA GLU A 320 -1.51 -3.12 19.07
C GLU A 320 -1.67 -2.98 20.59
N THR A 321 -0.82 -2.17 21.23
CA THR A 321 -0.88 -1.93 22.68
C THR A 321 -2.08 -1.08 23.10
N ASN A 322 -2.68 -0.34 22.15
CA ASN A 322 -3.84 0.53 22.41
C ASN A 322 -5.10 0.10 21.64
N THR A 323 -5.16 -1.16 21.25
CA THR A 323 -6.35 -1.78 20.64
C THR A 323 -7.22 -2.40 21.74
N TYR A 324 -8.51 -2.10 21.68
CA TYR A 324 -9.49 -2.54 22.68
C TYR A 324 -10.78 -3.00 21.99
N ARG A 325 -11.54 -3.87 22.69
CA ARG A 325 -12.84 -4.40 22.24
C ARG A 325 -13.89 -4.25 23.35
N ASP A 326 -15.16 -4.26 22.97
CA ASP A 326 -16.33 -4.34 23.85
C ASP A 326 -16.34 -3.28 24.97
N LEU A 327 -16.66 -3.67 26.20
CA LEU A 327 -16.75 -2.76 27.35
C LEU A 327 -15.40 -2.05 27.65
N LYS A 328 -14.28 -2.75 27.46
CA LYS A 328 -12.96 -2.13 27.67
C LYS A 328 -12.72 -0.99 26.67
N ALA A 329 -13.12 -1.16 25.43
CA ALA A 329 -13.04 -0.09 24.41
C ALA A 329 -13.94 1.10 24.77
N LYS A 330 -15.19 0.87 25.25
CA LYS A 330 -16.09 1.95 25.68
C LYS A 330 -15.50 2.77 26.84
N LEU A 331 -14.96 2.10 27.86
CA LEU A 331 -14.31 2.79 28.98
C LEU A 331 -13.08 3.60 28.54
N LYS A 332 -12.30 3.07 27.60
CA LYS A 332 -11.15 3.81 27.05
C LYS A 332 -11.59 4.97 26.15
N LEU A 333 -12.67 4.82 25.37
CA LEU A 333 -13.22 5.88 24.53
C LEU A 333 -13.66 7.09 25.38
N ILE A 334 -14.28 6.87 26.54
CA ILE A 334 -14.65 7.97 27.46
C ILE A 334 -13.42 8.75 27.92
N LYS A 335 -12.29 8.09 28.17
CA LYS A 335 -11.04 8.74 28.55
C LYS A 335 -10.32 9.42 27.39
N TRP A 336 -10.41 8.83 26.19
CA TRP A 336 -9.77 9.36 25.00
C TRP A 336 -10.50 10.60 24.47
N SER A 337 -11.82 10.57 24.47
CA SER A 337 -12.67 11.67 23.98
C SER A 337 -12.54 12.91 24.86
N LYS A 338 -12.44 14.08 24.21
CA LYS A 338 -12.38 15.41 24.85
C LYS A 338 -13.61 16.26 24.49
N VAL A 339 -14.71 15.56 24.09
CA VAL A 339 -16.04 16.13 23.78
C VAL A 339 -17.11 15.39 24.52
#